data_4fae4874530f5c32f44fff99b4681f41
#
_entry.id   4fae4874530f5c32f44fff99b4681f41
#
_cell.length_a   1.000
_cell.length_b   1.000
_cell.length_c   1.000
_cell.angle_alpha   90.00
_cell.angle_beta   90.00
_cell.angle_gamma   90.00
#
_symmetry.space_group_name_H-M   'P 1'
#
loop_
_entity.id
_entity.type
_entity.pdbx_description
1 polymer ?
#
loop_
_entity_poly.entity_id
_entity_poly.type
_entity_poly.pdbx_seq_one_letter_code
_entity_poly.pdbx_strand_id
1 'polypeptide(L)'
;MAEAATATAGKIRWIDLSTKDAAGARDFYGTLFGWDIDVNTDPQYGGYALARIGGEDVAGIGPAMSPDQPSAWSVYVGSSDLEGLAAKVGAAGGTVTMAPFDVGDQGRMAVFQDPGGAFISAWQPTQMGGFQTEGPNAFGWADLNARDYDRYVPFYTEVFGWEAKPVGTPEQPYTEFAVDGGPSFAGATELNPMAPAEMPNYWMVYFSVDDVDGAYQQALSLGGHEMLSPIDFPGGRLAIISDPQGAAFGIMTYHGS
;
A
#
# COMPACT_ATOMS: atom_id res chain seq x y z
N MET A 1 -3.15 -11.19 23.08
CA MET A 1 -2.28 -11.09 21.88
C MET A 1 -2.83 -11.89 20.68
N ALA A 2 -3.30 -13.14 20.84
CA ALA A 2 -3.93 -13.89 19.74
C ALA A 2 -5.23 -13.23 19.20
N GLU A 3 -5.98 -12.58 20.06
CA GLU A 3 -7.25 -11.91 19.72
C GLU A 3 -7.05 -10.68 18.82
N ALA A 4 -5.98 -9.88 19.04
CA ALA A 4 -5.62 -8.74 18.18
C ALA A 4 -5.13 -9.17 16.80
N ALA A 5 -4.42 -10.30 16.69
CA ALA A 5 -3.96 -10.86 15.42
C ALA A 5 -5.12 -11.41 14.58
N THR A 6 -6.17 -11.94 15.21
CA THR A 6 -7.35 -12.49 14.54
C THR A 6 -8.30 -11.38 14.05
N ALA A 7 -8.43 -10.30 14.81
CA ALA A 7 -9.34 -9.18 14.49
C ALA A 7 -8.92 -8.35 13.25
N THR A 8 -7.75 -8.60 12.69
CA THR A 8 -7.18 -7.82 11.58
C THR A 8 -6.73 -8.68 10.39
N ALA A 9 -7.01 -9.98 10.45
CA ALA A 9 -6.77 -10.88 9.32
C ALA A 9 -7.57 -10.41 8.08
N GLY A 10 -6.92 -10.39 6.94
CA GLY A 10 -7.54 -9.98 5.68
C GLY A 10 -7.52 -8.48 5.38
N LYS A 11 -7.25 -7.58 6.34
CA LYS A 11 -7.12 -6.13 6.07
C LYS A 11 -5.68 -5.74 5.77
N ILE A 12 -5.49 -4.57 5.13
CA ILE A 12 -4.15 -3.98 5.01
C ILE A 12 -3.66 -3.63 6.42
N ARG A 13 -2.48 -4.15 6.77
CA ARG A 13 -1.88 -4.05 8.11
C ARG A 13 -0.53 -3.37 8.11
N TRP A 14 0.04 -3.14 6.96
CA TRP A 14 1.29 -2.42 6.81
C TRP A 14 1.43 -1.90 5.39
N ILE A 15 2.18 -0.83 5.26
CA ILE A 15 2.71 -0.33 4.01
C ILE A 15 4.19 -0.01 4.20
N ASP A 16 5.00 -0.25 3.20
CA ASP A 16 6.38 0.24 3.20
C ASP A 16 6.84 0.71 1.82
N LEU A 17 7.81 1.59 1.86
CA LEU A 17 8.56 2.05 0.70
C LEU A 17 9.86 1.27 0.60
N SER A 18 10.05 0.58 -0.50
CA SER A 18 11.35 0.08 -0.94
C SER A 18 11.95 1.08 -1.90
N THR A 19 13.14 1.64 -1.61
CA THR A 19 13.69 2.75 -2.40
C THR A 19 15.20 2.66 -2.61
N LYS A 20 15.66 3.24 -3.72
CA LYS A 20 17.09 3.31 -4.08
C LYS A 20 17.87 4.31 -3.23
N ASP A 21 17.19 5.30 -2.65
CA ASP A 21 17.77 6.30 -1.74
C ASP A 21 16.88 6.44 -0.50
N ALA A 22 17.10 5.56 0.47
CA ALA A 22 16.32 5.58 1.70
C ALA A 22 16.54 6.86 2.54
N ALA A 23 17.69 7.51 2.45
CA ALA A 23 17.94 8.76 3.15
C ALA A 23 17.12 9.90 2.55
N GLY A 24 17.21 10.10 1.23
CA GLY A 24 16.42 11.12 0.53
C GLY A 24 14.91 10.89 0.66
N ALA A 25 14.44 9.62 0.64
CA ALA A 25 13.04 9.31 0.86
C ALA A 25 12.58 9.68 2.28
N ARG A 26 13.38 9.38 3.32
CA ARG A 26 13.07 9.77 4.69
C ARG A 26 12.95 11.30 4.84
N ASP A 27 13.84 12.05 4.22
CA ASP A 27 13.81 13.52 4.24
C ASP A 27 12.55 14.05 3.52
N PHE A 28 12.21 13.46 2.37
CA PHE A 28 11.04 13.84 1.58
C PHE A 28 9.74 13.59 2.36
N TYR A 29 9.47 12.35 2.76
CA TYR A 29 8.22 11.98 3.44
C TYR A 29 8.13 12.55 4.85
N GLY A 30 9.26 12.61 5.59
CA GLY A 30 9.34 13.26 6.89
C GLY A 30 8.94 14.74 6.82
N THR A 31 9.40 15.46 5.78
CA THR A 31 9.04 16.86 5.57
C THR A 31 7.61 17.01 5.04
N LEU A 32 7.19 16.17 4.07
CA LEU A 32 5.87 16.27 3.45
C LEU A 32 4.74 15.98 4.45
N PHE A 33 4.87 14.91 5.22
CA PHE A 33 3.81 14.43 6.12
C PHE A 33 4.06 14.74 7.59
N GLY A 34 5.22 15.34 7.92
CA GLY A 34 5.57 15.61 9.32
C GLY A 34 5.86 14.33 10.12
N TRP A 35 6.32 13.27 9.45
CA TRP A 35 6.62 12.01 10.12
C TRP A 35 7.89 12.10 10.96
N ASP A 36 7.84 11.51 12.15
CA ASP A 36 9.02 11.22 12.96
C ASP A 36 9.63 9.90 12.47
N ILE A 37 10.88 9.94 11.99
CA ILE A 37 11.54 8.81 11.35
C ILE A 37 12.55 8.18 12.28
N ASP A 38 12.31 6.94 12.70
CA ASP A 38 13.17 6.14 13.55
C ASP A 38 13.91 5.08 12.74
N VAL A 39 15.20 5.29 12.51
CA VAL A 39 16.06 4.40 11.71
C VAL A 39 16.57 3.27 12.58
N ASN A 40 16.26 2.02 12.22
CA ASN A 40 16.82 0.87 12.89
C ASN A 40 18.32 0.76 12.62
N THR A 41 19.12 0.82 13.67
CA THR A 41 20.58 0.77 13.60
C THR A 41 21.14 -0.65 13.66
N ASP A 42 20.31 -1.66 13.92
CA ASP A 42 20.75 -3.05 13.88
C ASP A 42 21.02 -3.46 12.42
N PRO A 43 22.23 -3.94 12.09
CA PRO A 43 22.61 -4.32 10.73
C PRO A 43 21.71 -5.36 10.07
N GLN A 44 21.03 -6.21 10.85
CA GLN A 44 20.12 -7.22 10.32
C GLN A 44 18.92 -6.62 9.56
N TYR A 45 18.51 -5.38 9.89
CA TYR A 45 17.40 -4.68 9.24
C TYR A 45 17.84 -3.74 8.11
N GLY A 46 19.14 -3.69 7.79
CA GLY A 46 19.66 -2.98 6.62
C GLY A 46 19.39 -1.47 6.58
N GLY A 47 19.11 -0.83 7.74
CA GLY A 47 18.74 0.59 7.81
C GLY A 47 17.27 0.88 7.51
N TYR A 48 16.40 -0.14 7.63
CA TYR A 48 14.94 0.04 7.60
C TYR A 48 14.51 1.01 8.69
N ALA A 49 13.61 1.93 8.35
CA ALA A 49 13.12 2.95 9.25
C ALA A 49 11.60 2.82 9.46
N LEU A 50 11.16 3.12 10.67
CA LEU A 50 9.75 3.28 11.00
C LEU A 50 9.39 4.77 10.96
N ALA A 51 8.37 5.10 10.21
CA ALA A 51 7.74 6.41 10.20
C ALA A 51 6.60 6.44 11.20
N ARG A 52 6.51 7.50 12.01
CA ARG A 52 5.54 7.63 13.10
C ARG A 52 4.83 8.97 13.10
N ILE A 53 3.59 8.94 13.59
CA ILE A 53 2.82 10.14 13.94
C ILE A 53 2.38 9.98 15.40
N GLY A 54 2.75 10.93 16.26
CA GLY A 54 2.39 10.87 17.68
C GLY A 54 2.90 9.63 18.44
N GLY A 55 3.92 8.98 17.91
CA GLY A 55 4.51 7.75 18.46
C GLY A 55 3.95 6.45 17.92
N GLU A 56 2.91 6.49 17.07
CA GLU A 56 2.30 5.33 16.43
C GLU A 56 2.89 5.10 15.04
N ASP A 57 3.17 3.85 14.68
CA ASP A 57 3.74 3.50 13.38
C ASP A 57 2.73 3.72 12.24
N VAL A 58 3.14 4.42 11.17
CA VAL A 58 2.30 4.73 10.00
C VAL A 58 2.85 4.16 8.69
N ALA A 59 4.14 3.90 8.59
CA ALA A 59 4.77 3.31 7.40
C ALA A 59 6.19 2.82 7.69
N GLY A 60 6.71 1.99 6.80
CA GLY A 60 8.13 1.64 6.72
C GLY A 60 8.84 2.32 5.56
N ILE A 61 10.15 2.57 5.70
CA ILE A 61 11.02 3.03 4.60
C ILE A 61 12.30 2.22 4.65
N GLY A 62 12.56 1.42 3.62
CA GLY A 62 13.74 0.58 3.54
C GLY A 62 14.49 0.70 2.21
N PRO A 63 15.75 0.27 2.16
CA PRO A 63 16.49 0.21 0.91
C PRO A 63 15.90 -0.86 -0.01
N ALA A 64 15.97 -0.61 -1.33
CA ALA A 64 15.64 -1.61 -2.34
C ALA A 64 16.51 -2.86 -2.16
N MET A 65 15.93 -4.04 -2.34
CA MET A 65 16.63 -5.32 -2.17
C MET A 65 17.65 -5.58 -3.27
N SER A 66 17.52 -4.93 -4.43
CA SER A 66 18.50 -4.97 -5.51
C SER A 66 18.58 -3.61 -6.23
N PRO A 67 19.71 -3.29 -6.89
CA PRO A 67 19.87 -2.04 -7.65
C PRO A 67 18.87 -1.87 -8.79
N ASP A 68 18.39 -2.97 -9.34
CA ASP A 68 17.44 -2.98 -10.48
C ASP A 68 15.98 -2.86 -10.04
N GLN A 69 15.70 -3.03 -8.74
CA GLN A 69 14.34 -2.88 -8.21
C GLN A 69 13.91 -1.40 -8.27
N PRO A 70 12.76 -1.08 -8.87
CA PRO A 70 12.24 0.29 -8.84
C PRO A 70 11.86 0.68 -7.42
N SER A 71 11.95 1.98 -7.11
CA SER A 71 11.37 2.49 -5.87
C SER A 71 9.84 2.37 -5.96
N ALA A 72 9.22 1.78 -4.93
CA ALA A 72 7.78 1.54 -4.92
C ALA A 72 7.24 1.33 -3.50
N TRP A 73 6.01 1.77 -3.29
CA TRP A 73 5.21 1.43 -2.12
C TRP A 73 4.62 0.03 -2.26
N SER A 74 4.61 -0.72 -1.17
CA SER A 74 4.01 -2.05 -1.06
C SER A 74 2.89 -2.05 -0.03
N VAL A 75 1.85 -2.84 -0.27
CA VAL A 75 0.77 -3.09 0.68
C VAL A 75 0.89 -4.49 1.26
N TYR A 76 0.63 -4.64 2.56
CA TYR A 76 0.71 -5.89 3.28
C TYR A 76 -0.63 -6.22 3.92
N VAL A 77 -1.17 -7.38 3.55
CA VAL A 77 -2.39 -7.92 4.15
C VAL A 77 -2.04 -8.71 5.40
N GLY A 78 -2.78 -8.49 6.49
CA GLY A 78 -2.61 -9.23 7.73
C GLY A 78 -3.01 -10.71 7.56
N SER A 79 -2.17 -11.62 8.04
CA SER A 79 -2.45 -13.06 8.05
C SER A 79 -1.96 -13.69 9.33
N SER A 80 -2.67 -14.72 9.82
CA SER A 80 -2.22 -15.59 10.89
C SER A 80 -1.59 -16.90 10.39
N ASP A 81 -1.67 -17.16 9.06
CA ASP A 81 -1.18 -18.37 8.41
C ASP A 81 -0.63 -18.03 7.02
N LEU A 82 0.65 -17.71 6.94
CA LEU A 82 1.30 -17.37 5.67
C LEU A 82 1.51 -18.58 4.76
N GLU A 83 1.71 -19.77 5.31
CA GLU A 83 1.85 -21.00 4.53
C GLU A 83 0.54 -21.36 3.84
N GLY A 84 -0.57 -21.33 4.58
CA GLY A 84 -1.90 -21.56 4.03
C GLY A 84 -2.27 -20.48 3.00
N LEU A 85 -1.89 -19.21 3.24
CA LEU A 85 -2.11 -18.12 2.30
C LEU A 85 -1.30 -18.31 1.00
N ALA A 86 -0.03 -18.70 1.09
CA ALA A 86 0.81 -18.98 -0.06
C ALA A 86 0.25 -20.14 -0.91
N ALA A 87 -0.30 -21.17 -0.28
CA ALA A 87 -0.97 -22.27 -0.98
C ALA A 87 -2.23 -21.79 -1.73
N LYS A 88 -3.06 -20.92 -1.12
CA LYS A 88 -4.23 -20.30 -1.76
C LYS A 88 -3.84 -19.44 -2.96
N VAL A 89 -2.78 -18.62 -2.82
CA VAL A 89 -2.25 -17.79 -3.92
C VAL A 89 -1.93 -18.66 -5.14
N GLY A 90 -1.18 -19.76 -4.94
CA GLY A 90 -0.84 -20.68 -6.03
C GLY A 90 -2.07 -21.36 -6.65
N ALA A 91 -3.03 -21.78 -5.82
CA ALA A 91 -4.27 -22.42 -6.30
C ALA A 91 -5.16 -21.45 -7.10
N ALA A 92 -5.18 -20.16 -6.74
CA ALA A 92 -5.93 -19.10 -7.42
C ALA A 92 -5.19 -18.52 -8.66
N GLY A 93 -4.09 -19.11 -9.09
CA GLY A 93 -3.34 -18.71 -10.29
C GLY A 93 -2.36 -17.56 -10.08
N GLY A 94 -2.12 -17.13 -8.84
CA GLY A 94 -1.08 -16.20 -8.49
C GLY A 94 0.30 -16.87 -8.36
N THR A 95 1.32 -16.08 -8.09
CA THR A 95 2.70 -16.54 -7.92
C THR A 95 3.22 -16.18 -6.53
N VAL A 96 3.85 -17.12 -5.85
CA VAL A 96 4.61 -16.86 -4.63
C VAL A 96 6.02 -16.42 -5.05
N THR A 97 6.28 -15.11 -5.02
CA THR A 97 7.57 -14.53 -5.42
C THR A 97 8.60 -14.60 -4.29
N MET A 98 8.12 -14.48 -3.06
CA MET A 98 8.90 -14.71 -1.84
C MET A 98 8.10 -15.61 -0.91
N ALA A 99 8.58 -16.81 -0.63
CA ALA A 99 7.96 -17.70 0.35
C ALA A 99 7.99 -17.10 1.77
N PRO A 100 7.12 -17.53 2.69
CA PRO A 100 7.13 -17.05 4.07
C PRO A 100 8.50 -17.13 4.73
N PHE A 101 8.97 -16.00 5.28
CA PHE A 101 10.25 -15.92 6.01
C PHE A 101 10.15 -14.98 7.19
N ASP A 102 11.08 -15.14 8.16
CA ASP A 102 11.13 -14.35 9.38
C ASP A 102 11.81 -13.00 9.15
N VAL A 103 11.24 -11.94 9.68
CA VAL A 103 11.81 -10.58 9.72
C VAL A 103 12.27 -10.31 11.16
N GLY A 104 13.42 -10.87 11.51
CA GLY A 104 13.92 -10.82 12.88
C GLY A 104 12.89 -11.36 13.86
N ASP A 105 12.64 -10.62 14.94
CA ASP A 105 11.63 -10.93 15.96
C ASP A 105 10.31 -10.14 15.75
N GLN A 106 10.23 -9.32 14.70
CA GLN A 106 9.09 -8.44 14.45
C GLN A 106 7.89 -9.17 13.87
N GLY A 107 8.14 -10.18 13.05
CA GLY A 107 7.09 -10.92 12.37
C GLY A 107 7.62 -11.76 11.23
N ARG A 108 6.68 -12.23 10.41
CA ARG A 108 6.96 -12.97 9.19
C ARG A 108 6.26 -12.32 8.02
N MET A 109 6.85 -12.40 6.84
CA MET A 109 6.26 -11.89 5.62
C MET A 109 6.36 -12.86 4.45
N ALA A 110 5.53 -12.63 3.45
CA ALA A 110 5.60 -13.27 2.16
C ALA A 110 5.25 -12.24 1.08
N VAL A 111 5.75 -12.43 -0.15
CA VAL A 111 5.42 -11.57 -1.29
C VAL A 111 4.80 -12.40 -2.39
N PHE A 112 3.72 -11.91 -2.93
CA PHE A 112 2.92 -12.56 -3.94
C PHE A 112 2.76 -11.66 -5.16
N GLN A 113 2.38 -12.29 -6.26
CA GLN A 113 1.93 -11.62 -7.47
C GLN A 113 0.56 -12.19 -7.84
N ASP A 114 -0.41 -11.32 -8.09
CA ASP A 114 -1.71 -11.74 -8.60
C ASP A 114 -1.58 -12.28 -10.05
N PRO A 115 -2.62 -12.90 -10.62
CA PRO A 115 -2.59 -13.39 -12.00
C PRO A 115 -2.38 -12.30 -13.06
N GLY A 116 -2.57 -11.02 -12.71
CA GLY A 116 -2.36 -9.85 -13.56
C GLY A 116 -0.98 -9.22 -13.43
N GLY A 117 -0.16 -9.73 -12.51
CA GLY A 117 1.20 -9.27 -12.28
C GLY A 117 1.35 -8.20 -11.18
N ALA A 118 0.25 -7.78 -10.50
CA ALA A 118 0.36 -6.85 -9.39
C ALA A 118 0.96 -7.54 -8.15
N PHE A 119 1.97 -6.88 -7.55
CA PHE A 119 2.56 -7.36 -6.31
C PHE A 119 1.70 -6.99 -5.11
N ILE A 120 1.53 -7.94 -4.18
CA ILE A 120 0.91 -7.75 -2.89
C ILE A 120 1.65 -8.60 -1.86
N SER A 121 1.85 -8.06 -0.66
CA SER A 121 2.54 -8.77 0.42
C SER A 121 1.57 -9.21 1.51
N ALA A 122 2.01 -10.12 2.36
CA ALA A 122 1.30 -10.48 3.57
C ALA A 122 2.22 -10.37 4.78
N TRP A 123 1.64 -10.00 5.92
CA TRP A 123 2.35 -9.82 7.18
C TRP A 123 1.69 -10.60 8.30
N GLN A 124 2.50 -11.35 9.02
CA GLN A 124 2.13 -12.07 10.24
C GLN A 124 2.94 -11.48 11.40
N PRO A 125 2.37 -10.55 12.19
CA PRO A 125 3.10 -9.86 13.23
C PRO A 125 3.40 -10.80 14.41
N THR A 126 4.57 -10.59 15.06
CA THR A 126 4.89 -11.18 16.38
C THR A 126 5.04 -10.09 17.44
N GLN A 127 6.00 -9.18 17.28
CA GLN A 127 6.26 -8.08 18.22
C GLN A 127 5.87 -6.72 17.65
N MET A 128 5.82 -6.57 16.32
CA MET A 128 5.47 -5.32 15.67
C MET A 128 4.10 -4.84 16.14
N GLY A 129 4.04 -3.58 16.57
CA GLY A 129 2.87 -2.92 17.13
C GLY A 129 1.73 -2.66 16.15
N GLY A 130 0.87 -1.72 16.48
CA GLY A 130 -0.24 -1.29 15.64
C GLY A 130 0.22 -0.55 14.38
N PHE A 131 -0.67 -0.49 13.42
CA PHE A 131 -0.54 0.31 12.21
C PHE A 131 -1.64 1.36 12.25
N GLN A 132 -1.26 2.65 12.36
CA GLN A 132 -2.23 3.73 12.39
C GLN A 132 -2.68 4.06 10.97
N THR A 133 -3.99 4.06 10.77
CA THR A 133 -4.64 4.39 9.50
C THR A 133 -5.63 5.55 9.62
N GLU A 134 -5.80 6.10 10.82
CA GLU A 134 -6.72 7.20 11.08
C GLU A 134 -5.98 8.53 11.16
N GLY A 135 -6.64 9.59 10.70
CA GLY A 135 -6.13 10.94 10.73
C GLY A 135 -5.30 11.35 9.51
N PRO A 136 -4.92 12.65 9.44
CA PRO A 136 -4.14 13.18 8.34
C PRO A 136 -2.71 12.62 8.36
N ASN A 137 -2.12 12.55 7.16
CA ASN A 137 -0.75 12.11 6.91
C ASN A 137 -0.48 10.62 7.22
N ALA A 138 -1.54 9.82 7.43
CA ALA A 138 -1.49 8.37 7.57
C ALA A 138 -2.03 7.68 6.30
N PHE A 139 -1.86 6.35 6.23
CA PHE A 139 -2.46 5.54 5.17
C PHE A 139 -3.98 5.69 5.17
N GLY A 140 -4.55 6.11 4.05
CA GLY A 140 -5.98 6.29 3.89
C GLY A 140 -6.64 5.25 3.02
N TRP A 141 -5.96 4.80 1.95
CA TRP A 141 -6.54 3.89 0.96
C TRP A 141 -5.47 3.19 0.11
N ALA A 142 -5.87 2.09 -0.54
CA ALA A 142 -5.08 1.50 -1.61
C ALA A 142 -5.98 1.05 -2.77
N ASP A 143 -5.53 1.28 -4.01
CA ASP A 143 -6.22 0.83 -5.21
C ASP A 143 -5.38 -0.14 -6.03
N LEU A 144 -5.97 -1.27 -6.40
CA LEU A 144 -5.49 -2.07 -7.50
C LEU A 144 -5.81 -1.34 -8.82
N ASN A 145 -4.79 -0.94 -9.55
CA ASN A 145 -4.88 -0.42 -10.90
C ASN A 145 -4.53 -1.54 -11.88
N ALA A 146 -5.51 -2.06 -12.58
CA ALA A 146 -5.31 -3.22 -13.45
C ALA A 146 -6.10 -3.09 -14.75
N ARG A 147 -5.51 -3.60 -15.87
CA ARG A 147 -6.24 -3.78 -17.13
C ARG A 147 -7.23 -4.92 -16.95
N ASP A 148 -8.49 -4.75 -17.37
CA ASP A 148 -9.57 -5.72 -17.13
C ASP A 148 -9.63 -6.08 -15.62
N TYR A 149 -9.66 -5.08 -14.74
CA TYR A 149 -9.48 -5.27 -13.29
C TYR A 149 -10.49 -6.26 -12.68
N ASP A 150 -11.70 -6.33 -13.21
CA ASP A 150 -12.76 -7.24 -12.78
C ASP A 150 -12.35 -8.71 -12.93
N ARG A 151 -11.44 -9.02 -13.86
CA ARG A 151 -10.85 -10.35 -14.03
C ARG A 151 -10.02 -10.79 -12.82
N TYR A 152 -9.43 -9.83 -12.07
CA TYR A 152 -8.55 -10.10 -10.94
C TYR A 152 -9.23 -9.99 -9.58
N VAL A 153 -10.41 -9.36 -9.51
CA VAL A 153 -11.21 -9.27 -8.27
C VAL A 153 -11.44 -10.63 -7.62
N PRO A 154 -11.80 -11.72 -8.36
CA PRO A 154 -11.98 -13.05 -7.78
C PRO A 154 -10.75 -13.59 -7.05
N PHE A 155 -9.54 -13.28 -7.52
CA PHE A 155 -8.31 -13.67 -6.82
C PHE A 155 -8.27 -13.12 -5.39
N TYR A 156 -8.56 -11.84 -5.20
CA TYR A 156 -8.54 -11.20 -3.88
C TYR A 156 -9.65 -11.71 -2.96
N THR A 157 -10.83 -12.00 -3.50
CA THR A 157 -11.94 -12.58 -2.72
C THR A 157 -11.63 -14.02 -2.30
N GLU A 158 -11.03 -14.83 -3.16
CA GLU A 158 -10.68 -16.21 -2.87
C GLU A 158 -9.48 -16.33 -1.91
N VAL A 159 -8.42 -15.56 -2.17
CA VAL A 159 -7.16 -15.66 -1.41
C VAL A 159 -7.26 -15.02 -0.04
N PHE A 160 -7.78 -13.79 0.03
CA PHE A 160 -7.79 -13.00 1.26
C PHE A 160 -9.15 -12.97 1.96
N GLY A 161 -10.20 -13.55 1.35
CA GLY A 161 -11.56 -13.52 1.89
C GLY A 161 -12.22 -12.14 1.79
N TRP A 162 -11.78 -11.30 0.86
CA TRP A 162 -12.36 -9.97 0.69
C TRP A 162 -13.74 -10.03 0.07
N GLU A 163 -14.62 -9.15 0.51
CA GLU A 163 -15.92 -8.91 -0.09
C GLU A 163 -15.78 -7.81 -1.14
N ALA A 164 -16.10 -8.12 -2.39
CA ALA A 164 -16.07 -7.17 -3.49
C ALA A 164 -17.44 -6.46 -3.61
N LYS A 165 -17.43 -5.13 -3.57
CA LYS A 165 -18.62 -4.26 -3.66
C LYS A 165 -18.49 -3.35 -4.89
N PRO A 166 -19.10 -3.68 -6.04
CA PRO A 166 -19.13 -2.77 -7.18
C PRO A 166 -19.90 -1.49 -6.82
N VAL A 167 -19.26 -0.33 -6.95
CA VAL A 167 -19.84 0.99 -6.60
C VAL A 167 -19.68 2.02 -7.72
N GLY A 168 -18.87 1.73 -8.73
CA GLY A 168 -18.68 2.60 -9.89
C GLY A 168 -19.86 2.61 -10.86
N THR A 169 -19.74 3.41 -11.93
CA THR A 169 -20.68 3.43 -13.06
C THR A 169 -20.13 2.59 -14.21
N PRO A 170 -20.96 2.25 -15.23
CA PRO A 170 -20.45 1.55 -16.42
C PRO A 170 -19.32 2.32 -17.16
N GLU A 171 -19.31 3.65 -17.06
CA GLU A 171 -18.30 4.51 -17.68
C GLU A 171 -17.02 4.65 -16.82
N GLN A 172 -17.16 4.48 -15.50
CA GLN A 172 -16.09 4.53 -14.52
C GLN A 172 -16.28 3.38 -13.53
N PRO A 173 -15.97 2.15 -13.94
CA PRO A 173 -16.13 1.00 -13.10
C PRO A 173 -15.14 1.03 -11.93
N TYR A 174 -15.65 0.73 -10.75
CA TYR A 174 -14.88 0.69 -9.51
C TYR A 174 -15.46 -0.36 -8.58
N THR A 175 -14.60 -1.08 -7.88
CA THR A 175 -14.99 -2.07 -6.89
C THR A 175 -14.29 -1.75 -5.57
N GLU A 176 -15.04 -1.65 -4.50
CA GLU A 176 -14.49 -1.55 -3.15
C GLU A 176 -14.30 -2.93 -2.53
N PHE A 177 -13.30 -3.06 -1.67
CA PHE A 177 -13.04 -4.25 -0.86
C PHE A 177 -13.33 -4.02 0.61
N ALA A 178 -14.03 -4.97 1.21
CA ALA A 178 -14.32 -5.02 2.64
C ALA A 178 -14.03 -6.42 3.21
N VAL A 179 -14.08 -6.56 4.53
CA VAL A 179 -13.96 -7.84 5.25
C VAL A 179 -15.06 -7.91 6.29
N ASP A 180 -15.71 -9.06 6.42
CA ASP A 180 -16.72 -9.38 7.45
C ASP A 180 -17.87 -8.35 7.52
N GLY A 181 -18.35 -7.86 6.37
CA GLY A 181 -19.40 -6.85 6.31
C GLY A 181 -19.01 -5.47 6.87
N GLY A 182 -17.74 -5.26 7.15
CA GLY A 182 -17.20 -4.01 7.69
C GLY A 182 -17.08 -2.89 6.64
N PRO A 183 -16.51 -1.74 7.02
CA PRO A 183 -16.23 -0.66 6.09
C PRO A 183 -15.21 -1.09 5.04
N SER A 184 -15.33 -0.53 3.84
CA SER A 184 -14.34 -0.70 2.77
C SER A 184 -13.00 -0.07 3.19
N PHE A 185 -11.89 -0.67 2.72
CA PHE A 185 -10.53 -0.25 3.09
C PHE A 185 -9.58 -0.21 1.88
N ALA A 186 -10.01 -0.69 0.73
CA ALA A 186 -9.25 -0.69 -0.51
C ALA A 186 -10.21 -0.76 -1.70
N GLY A 187 -9.70 -0.55 -2.90
CA GLY A 187 -10.48 -0.66 -4.11
C GLY A 187 -9.72 -1.28 -5.29
N ALA A 188 -10.45 -1.43 -6.39
CA ALA A 188 -9.91 -1.83 -7.68
C ALA A 188 -10.55 -0.98 -8.79
N THR A 189 -9.71 -0.54 -9.71
CA THR A 189 -10.11 0.31 -10.83
C THR A 189 -9.40 -0.10 -12.11
N GLU A 190 -9.95 0.32 -13.25
CA GLU A 190 -9.31 0.14 -14.54
C GLU A 190 -8.04 0.97 -14.62
N LEU A 191 -6.94 0.36 -15.05
CA LEU A 191 -5.71 1.08 -15.32
C LEU A 191 -5.97 2.07 -16.45
N ASN A 192 -5.48 3.32 -16.28
CA ASN A 192 -5.65 4.36 -17.29
C ASN A 192 -5.35 3.81 -18.70
N PRO A 193 -6.31 3.88 -19.64
CA PRO A 193 -6.12 3.39 -21.02
C PRO A 193 -4.94 4.01 -21.76
N MET A 194 -4.52 5.21 -21.34
CA MET A 194 -3.34 5.92 -21.89
C MET A 194 -2.01 5.44 -21.28
N ALA A 195 -2.04 4.58 -20.24
CA ALA A 195 -0.83 4.02 -19.67
C ALA A 195 -0.09 3.15 -20.70
N PRO A 196 1.26 3.18 -20.72
CA PRO A 196 2.07 2.33 -21.60
C PRO A 196 1.62 0.87 -21.54
N ALA A 197 1.61 0.18 -22.69
CA ALA A 197 1.11 -1.20 -22.76
C ALA A 197 1.94 -2.15 -21.88
N GLU A 198 3.22 -1.85 -21.68
CA GLU A 198 4.16 -2.56 -20.84
C GLU A 198 4.03 -2.27 -19.33
N MET A 199 3.24 -1.25 -18.94
CA MET A 199 3.00 -0.96 -17.53
C MET A 199 2.25 -2.13 -16.89
N PRO A 200 2.82 -2.77 -15.87
CA PRO A 200 2.14 -3.86 -15.16
C PRO A 200 0.96 -3.33 -14.35
N ASN A 201 0.07 -4.23 -13.95
CA ASN A 201 -0.89 -3.94 -12.92
C ASN A 201 -0.16 -3.67 -11.59
N TYR A 202 -0.70 -2.78 -10.74
CA TYR A 202 -0.03 -2.39 -9.49
C TYR A 202 -1.03 -1.91 -8.44
N TRP A 203 -0.61 -1.98 -7.19
CA TRP A 203 -1.28 -1.33 -6.07
C TRP A 203 -0.75 0.09 -5.88
N MET A 204 -1.65 1.06 -5.82
CA MET A 204 -1.36 2.45 -5.47
C MET A 204 -1.75 2.70 -4.02
N VAL A 205 -0.84 3.27 -3.23
CA VAL A 205 -1.09 3.69 -1.86
C VAL A 205 -1.50 5.16 -1.84
N TYR A 206 -2.52 5.51 -1.06
CA TYR A 206 -2.96 6.89 -0.85
C TYR A 206 -2.83 7.26 0.62
N PHE A 207 -2.28 8.45 0.86
CA PHE A 207 -2.20 9.06 2.19
C PHE A 207 -3.31 10.09 2.35
N SER A 208 -4.00 10.04 3.49
CA SER A 208 -4.98 11.06 3.86
C SER A 208 -4.28 12.37 4.15
N VAL A 209 -4.79 13.49 3.65
CA VAL A 209 -4.28 14.84 3.95
C VAL A 209 -5.47 15.79 4.19
N ASP A 210 -5.26 16.86 4.95
CA ASP A 210 -6.31 17.87 5.17
C ASP A 210 -6.48 18.80 3.96
N ASP A 211 -5.40 19.06 3.21
CA ASP A 211 -5.35 19.94 2.06
C ASP A 211 -4.54 19.30 0.92
N VAL A 212 -5.25 18.77 -0.08
CA VAL A 212 -4.63 18.11 -1.24
C VAL A 212 -3.80 19.08 -2.06
N ASP A 213 -4.31 20.30 -2.33
CA ASP A 213 -3.59 21.28 -3.14
C ASP A 213 -2.31 21.74 -2.46
N GLY A 214 -2.37 22.03 -1.14
CA GLY A 214 -1.20 22.40 -0.35
C GLY A 214 -0.16 21.29 -0.29
N ALA A 215 -0.56 20.06 0.03
CA ALA A 215 0.33 18.89 0.07
C ALA A 215 0.95 18.58 -1.30
N TYR A 216 0.17 18.71 -2.38
CA TYR A 216 0.65 18.55 -3.75
C TYR A 216 1.74 19.58 -4.08
N GLN A 217 1.51 20.89 -3.82
CA GLN A 217 2.51 21.93 -4.07
C GLN A 217 3.77 21.70 -3.20
N GLN A 218 3.60 21.30 -1.98
CA GLN A 218 4.71 20.97 -1.08
C GLN A 218 5.54 19.80 -1.65
N ALA A 219 4.91 18.71 -2.08
CA ALA A 219 5.60 17.56 -2.65
C ALA A 219 6.42 17.95 -3.88
N LEU A 220 5.87 18.77 -4.79
CA LEU A 220 6.60 19.28 -5.94
C LEU A 220 7.80 20.17 -5.54
N SER A 221 7.64 21.01 -4.51
CA SER A 221 8.73 21.86 -4.00
C SER A 221 9.88 21.05 -3.37
N LEU A 222 9.58 19.85 -2.87
CA LEU A 222 10.54 18.90 -2.32
C LEU A 222 11.18 17.98 -3.38
N GLY A 223 10.90 18.22 -4.67
CA GLY A 223 11.49 17.47 -5.78
C GLY A 223 10.65 16.28 -6.26
N GLY A 224 9.42 16.13 -5.78
CA GLY A 224 8.45 15.19 -6.34
C GLY A 224 8.01 15.60 -7.75
N HIS A 225 7.43 14.66 -8.49
CA HIS A 225 6.96 14.89 -9.85
C HIS A 225 5.47 14.65 -9.97
N GLU A 226 4.77 15.53 -10.71
CA GLU A 226 3.36 15.36 -11.04
C GLU A 226 3.13 14.09 -11.88
N MET A 227 2.17 13.27 -11.45
CA MET A 227 1.59 12.20 -12.26
C MET A 227 0.12 12.49 -12.58
N LEU A 228 -0.61 13.03 -11.62
CA LEU A 228 -1.98 13.54 -11.78
C LEU A 228 -2.14 14.76 -10.88
N SER A 229 -2.43 15.93 -11.50
CA SER A 229 -2.76 17.15 -10.75
C SER A 229 -4.04 16.96 -9.93
N PRO A 230 -4.26 17.79 -8.89
CA PRO A 230 -5.44 17.66 -8.03
C PRO A 230 -6.77 17.65 -8.80
N ILE A 231 -7.57 16.60 -8.60
CA ILE A 231 -8.91 16.44 -9.19
C ILE A 231 -9.93 16.11 -8.13
N ASP A 232 -11.17 16.49 -8.35
CA ASP A 232 -12.30 16.11 -7.52
C ASP A 232 -12.87 14.76 -7.97
N PHE A 233 -13.29 13.93 -7.01
CA PHE A 233 -14.02 12.70 -7.24
C PHE A 233 -15.23 12.64 -6.28
N PRO A 234 -16.22 11.75 -6.52
CA PRO A 234 -17.33 11.60 -5.58
C PRO A 234 -16.85 11.27 -4.16
N GLY A 235 -17.01 12.23 -3.23
CA GLY A 235 -16.60 12.06 -1.82
C GLY A 235 -15.25 12.67 -1.46
N GLY A 236 -14.52 13.33 -2.39
CA GLY A 236 -13.24 13.91 -2.02
C GLY A 236 -12.46 14.58 -3.15
N ARG A 237 -11.18 14.74 -2.89
CA ARG A 237 -10.20 15.29 -3.82
C ARG A 237 -8.93 14.46 -3.73
N LEU A 238 -8.23 14.23 -4.84
CA LEU A 238 -6.98 13.48 -4.86
C LEU A 238 -5.96 14.06 -5.85
N ALA A 239 -4.70 13.72 -5.64
CA ALA A 239 -3.62 13.90 -6.61
C ALA A 239 -2.69 12.68 -6.57
N ILE A 240 -1.94 12.43 -7.65
CA ILE A 240 -0.92 11.38 -7.72
C ILE A 240 0.42 12.01 -8.05
N ILE A 241 1.43 11.62 -7.28
CA ILE A 241 2.78 12.19 -7.32
C ILE A 241 3.76 11.02 -7.32
N SER A 242 4.92 11.17 -7.93
CA SER A 242 6.07 10.34 -7.60
C SER A 242 7.05 11.11 -6.73
N ASP A 243 7.68 10.41 -5.78
CA ASP A 243 8.77 10.97 -5.01
C ASP A 243 10.02 11.20 -5.88
N PRO A 244 11.09 11.86 -5.37
CA PRO A 244 12.32 12.10 -6.13
C PRO A 244 13.02 10.81 -6.62
N GLN A 245 12.71 9.65 -6.02
CA GLN A 245 13.26 8.35 -6.40
C GLN A 245 12.35 7.57 -7.36
N GLY A 246 11.19 8.15 -7.73
CA GLY A 246 10.24 7.59 -8.69
C GLY A 246 9.16 6.70 -8.10
N ALA A 247 9.02 6.59 -6.77
CA ALA A 247 7.93 5.85 -6.15
C ALA A 247 6.63 6.67 -6.24
N ALA A 248 5.63 6.11 -6.91
CA ALA A 248 4.31 6.72 -7.03
C ALA A 248 3.48 6.54 -5.76
N PHE A 249 2.75 7.58 -5.38
CA PHE A 249 1.77 7.57 -4.28
C PHE A 249 0.68 8.58 -4.54
N GLY A 250 -0.50 8.34 -3.98
CA GLY A 250 -1.59 9.30 -3.97
C GLY A 250 -1.66 10.08 -2.66
N ILE A 251 -2.22 11.27 -2.72
CA ILE A 251 -2.71 12.02 -1.55
C ILE A 251 -4.19 12.30 -1.75
N MET A 252 -4.98 12.23 -0.69
CA MET A 252 -6.43 12.40 -0.80
C MET A 252 -7.07 13.00 0.45
N THR A 253 -8.14 13.76 0.23
CA THR A 253 -9.17 13.99 1.24
C THR A 253 -10.36 13.08 0.94
N TYR A 254 -10.98 12.52 1.96
CA TYR A 254 -12.21 11.76 1.82
C TYR A 254 -13.21 12.23 2.88
N HIS A 255 -14.36 12.71 2.44
CA HIS A 255 -15.37 13.30 3.32
C HIS A 255 -16.51 12.35 3.64
N GLY A 256 -16.34 11.04 3.45
CA GLY A 256 -17.36 10.03 3.76
C GLY A 256 -18.76 10.38 3.23
N SER A 257 -19.43 9.48 2.59
CA SER A 257 -20.84 9.66 2.21
C SER A 257 -21.77 9.50 3.40
#